data_653d4edf9f9dc03eb774f0a628bf6ab1
#
_entry.id   653d4edf9f9dc03eb774f0a628bf6ab1
#
_cell.length_a   1.000
_cell.length_b   1.000
_cell.length_c   1.000
_cell.angle_alpha   90.00
_cell.angle_beta   90.00
_cell.angle_gamma   90.00
#
_symmetry.space_group_name_H-M   'P 1'
#
loop_
_entity.id
_entity.type
_entity.pdbx_description
1 polymer ?
#
loop_
_entity_poly.entity_id
_entity_poly.type
_entity_poly.pdbx_seq_one_letter_code
_entity_poly.pdbx_strand_id
1 'polypeptide(L)'
;INAVVEVHTPSITNLDDHNEQEPREECGVYGVWAPGEEVSKLTYFGLFALQHRGQEAAGIAVGDDDRIVVFKDMGLVANIFDESTLSALQGNVAVGHTRYSTAGGKEWSNVQPMFSTSSTGVDIALGHNGNLVNYLELREEAVQRGLIKPHEESVSDSMCLSMLLADGVDEDTSVFDSARD
;
A
#
# COMPACT_ATOMS: atom_id res chain seq x y z
N ILE A 1 18.22 -2.08 5.04
CA ILE A 1 17.18 -3.13 5.13
C ILE A 1 15.91 -2.55 4.56
N ASN A 2 15.38 -3.15 3.50
CA ASN A 2 14.10 -2.73 2.92
C ASN A 2 12.94 -3.38 3.68
N ALA A 3 11.84 -2.67 3.82
CA ALA A 3 10.66 -3.17 4.54
C ALA A 3 9.40 -3.09 3.67
N VAL A 4 8.60 -4.16 3.73
CA VAL A 4 7.27 -4.22 3.14
C VAL A 4 6.28 -4.30 4.29
N VAL A 5 5.36 -3.34 4.36
CA VAL A 5 4.40 -3.23 5.47
C VAL A 5 2.98 -3.38 4.94
N GLU A 6 2.23 -4.29 5.54
CA GLU A 6 0.79 -4.41 5.37
C GLU A 6 0.10 -3.84 6.61
N VAL A 7 -0.79 -2.87 6.42
CA VAL A 7 -1.60 -2.31 7.50
C VAL A 7 -3.07 -2.64 7.25
N HIS A 8 -3.69 -3.33 8.20
CA HIS A 8 -5.10 -3.64 8.20
C HIS A 8 -5.77 -2.95 9.39
N THR A 9 -6.61 -1.94 9.12
CA THR A 9 -7.44 -1.32 10.15
C THR A 9 -8.82 -1.98 10.15
N PRO A 10 -9.32 -2.53 11.28
CA PRO A 10 -10.66 -3.07 11.33
C PRO A 10 -11.68 -1.94 11.15
N SER A 11 -12.59 -2.09 10.20
CA SER A 11 -13.73 -1.18 10.07
C SER A 11 -14.62 -1.33 11.31
N ILE A 12 -14.85 -0.22 12.02
CA ILE A 12 -15.82 -0.17 13.12
C ILE A 12 -17.20 -0.12 12.46
N THR A 13 -17.83 -1.27 12.32
CA THR A 13 -19.24 -1.34 11.93
C THR A 13 -20.08 -1.02 13.15
N ASN A 14 -20.91 0.04 13.08
CA ASN A 14 -21.98 0.29 14.05
C ASN A 14 -22.92 -0.91 14.07
N LEU A 15 -23.15 -1.47 15.26
CA LEU A 15 -23.92 -2.70 15.51
C LEU A 15 -25.45 -2.56 15.38
N ASP A 16 -25.96 -1.43 14.88
CA ASP A 16 -27.40 -1.16 14.78
C ASP A 16 -27.81 -0.78 13.35
N ASP A 17 -27.74 -1.72 12.42
CA ASP A 17 -28.59 -1.66 11.23
C ASP A 17 -28.73 -3.05 10.59
N HIS A 18 -29.87 -3.69 10.86
CA HIS A 18 -30.30 -4.93 10.20
C HIS A 18 -30.84 -4.61 8.80
N ASN A 19 -30.04 -3.98 7.96
CA ASN A 19 -30.32 -3.88 6.54
C ASN A 19 -29.36 -4.87 5.85
N GLU A 20 -29.91 -5.76 5.03
CA GLU A 20 -29.11 -6.65 4.16
C GLU A 20 -28.23 -5.77 3.26
N GLN A 21 -27.04 -5.43 3.75
CA GLN A 21 -26.10 -4.64 2.98
C GLN A 21 -25.50 -5.59 1.93
N GLU A 22 -25.70 -5.24 0.67
CA GLU A 22 -24.90 -5.79 -0.42
C GLU A 22 -23.43 -5.70 -0.02
N PRO A 23 -22.59 -6.73 -0.37
CA PRO A 23 -21.16 -6.69 -0.05
C PRO A 23 -20.57 -5.38 -0.57
N ARG A 24 -20.15 -4.50 0.34
CA ARG A 24 -19.48 -3.25 -0.05
C ARG A 24 -18.16 -3.65 -0.71
N GLU A 25 -17.95 -3.18 -1.93
CA GLU A 25 -16.68 -3.30 -2.60
C GLU A 25 -15.64 -2.52 -1.78
N GLU A 26 -14.60 -3.20 -1.37
CA GLU A 26 -13.51 -2.65 -0.54
C GLU A 26 -12.19 -3.07 -1.18
N CYS A 27 -11.12 -2.29 -0.94
CA CYS A 27 -9.78 -2.65 -1.40
C CYS A 27 -9.38 -4.06 -0.95
N GLY A 28 -8.52 -4.73 -1.71
CA GLY A 28 -7.89 -5.99 -1.35
C GLY A 28 -6.40 -5.81 -1.14
N VAL A 29 -5.86 -6.36 -0.06
CA VAL A 29 -4.42 -6.39 0.23
C VAL A 29 -3.97 -7.84 0.34
N TYR A 30 -2.81 -8.15 -0.23
CA TYR A 30 -2.19 -9.48 -0.16
C TYR A 30 -0.71 -9.32 0.12
N GLY A 31 -0.21 -10.04 1.13
CA GLY A 31 1.20 -10.06 1.49
C GLY A 31 1.74 -11.49 1.49
N VAL A 32 2.99 -11.68 1.05
CA VAL A 32 3.66 -12.97 1.07
C VAL A 32 5.16 -12.80 1.30
N TRP A 33 5.72 -13.65 2.15
CA TRP A 33 7.14 -13.85 2.30
C TRP A 33 7.45 -15.32 1.99
N ALA A 34 8.18 -15.59 0.90
CA ALA A 34 8.47 -16.92 0.41
C ALA A 34 9.82 -16.94 -0.35
N PRO A 35 10.94 -16.98 0.39
CA PRO A 35 12.27 -17.05 -0.24
C PRO A 35 12.41 -18.27 -1.14
N GLY A 36 12.89 -18.04 -2.37
CA GLY A 36 13.07 -19.08 -3.38
C GLY A 36 11.84 -19.37 -4.24
N GLU A 37 10.71 -18.74 -3.96
CA GLU A 37 9.49 -18.83 -4.78
C GLU A 37 9.30 -17.58 -5.63
N GLU A 38 8.46 -17.65 -6.66
CA GLU A 38 8.07 -16.51 -7.48
C GLU A 38 6.99 -15.68 -6.76
N VAL A 39 7.40 -14.88 -5.77
CA VAL A 39 6.48 -14.10 -4.93
C VAL A 39 5.58 -13.14 -5.71
N SER A 40 6.05 -12.62 -6.85
CA SER A 40 5.25 -11.81 -7.76
C SER A 40 4.05 -12.57 -8.33
N LYS A 41 4.25 -13.82 -8.74
CA LYS A 41 3.17 -14.68 -9.24
C LYS A 41 2.21 -15.10 -8.14
N LEU A 42 2.73 -15.43 -6.95
CA LEU A 42 1.89 -15.73 -5.79
C LEU A 42 1.00 -14.53 -5.46
N THR A 43 1.58 -13.31 -5.48
CA THR A 43 0.84 -12.08 -5.24
C THR A 43 -0.18 -11.80 -6.33
N TYR A 44 0.19 -11.99 -7.60
CA TYR A 44 -0.75 -11.89 -8.72
C TYR A 44 -1.99 -12.77 -8.53
N PHE A 45 -1.81 -14.05 -8.18
CA PHE A 45 -2.93 -14.96 -7.94
C PHE A 45 -3.75 -14.56 -6.72
N GLY A 46 -3.10 -14.07 -5.66
CA GLY A 46 -3.77 -13.51 -4.48
C GLY A 46 -4.63 -12.31 -4.85
N LEU A 47 -4.10 -11.35 -5.61
CA LEU A 47 -4.85 -10.18 -6.09
C LEU A 47 -5.95 -10.55 -7.07
N PHE A 48 -5.71 -11.52 -7.95
CA PHE A 48 -6.75 -12.03 -8.86
C PHE A 48 -7.94 -12.61 -8.11
N ALA A 49 -7.69 -13.35 -7.03
CA ALA A 49 -8.74 -13.85 -6.15
C ALA A 49 -9.49 -12.72 -5.41
N LEU A 50 -8.80 -11.60 -5.12
CA LEU A 50 -9.35 -10.41 -4.48
C LEU A 50 -9.93 -9.38 -5.48
N GLN A 51 -9.89 -9.66 -6.79
CA GLN A 51 -10.30 -8.70 -7.84
C GLN A 51 -11.74 -8.20 -7.69
N HIS A 52 -12.64 -9.02 -7.11
CA HIS A 52 -14.02 -8.62 -6.81
C HIS A 52 -14.11 -7.48 -5.78
N ARG A 53 -13.05 -7.26 -4.98
CA ARG A 53 -12.98 -6.18 -3.98
C ARG A 53 -12.47 -4.86 -4.57
N GLY A 54 -11.65 -4.90 -5.64
CA GLY A 54 -11.11 -3.68 -6.25
C GLY A 54 -10.87 -3.86 -7.73
N GLN A 55 -11.57 -3.08 -8.57
CA GLN A 55 -11.58 -3.23 -10.02
C GLN A 55 -11.02 -2.02 -10.77
N GLU A 56 -10.51 -1.03 -10.05
CA GLU A 56 -10.08 0.24 -10.65
C GLU A 56 -8.59 0.29 -10.92
N ALA A 57 -7.80 -0.23 -10.02
CA ALA A 57 -6.34 -0.23 -10.13
C ALA A 57 -5.75 -1.39 -9.33
N ALA A 58 -4.55 -1.81 -9.68
CA ALA A 58 -3.78 -2.77 -8.90
C ALA A 58 -2.29 -2.48 -8.95
N GLY A 59 -1.56 -2.98 -7.95
CA GLY A 59 -0.13 -2.86 -7.88
C GLY A 59 0.49 -3.99 -7.08
N ILE A 60 1.75 -4.27 -7.39
CA ILE A 60 2.61 -5.22 -6.67
C ILE A 60 3.94 -4.54 -6.40
N ALA A 61 4.38 -4.60 -5.16
CA ALA A 61 5.73 -4.30 -4.74
C ALA A 61 6.43 -5.60 -4.35
N VAL A 62 7.64 -5.80 -4.84
CA VAL A 62 8.47 -6.95 -4.50
C VAL A 62 9.80 -6.46 -3.97
N GLY A 63 10.23 -7.03 -2.85
CA GLY A 63 11.48 -6.68 -2.19
C GLY A 63 12.40 -7.87 -2.00
N ASP A 64 13.69 -7.57 -1.98
CA ASP A 64 14.77 -8.41 -1.51
C ASP A 64 15.62 -7.64 -0.50
N ASP A 65 16.82 -8.13 -0.17
CA ASP A 65 17.70 -7.49 0.81
C ASP A 65 18.24 -6.12 0.33
N ASP A 66 18.24 -5.84 -0.98
CA ASP A 66 18.92 -4.70 -1.57
C ASP A 66 17.94 -3.60 -2.04
N ARG A 67 16.74 -3.98 -2.49
CA ARG A 67 15.82 -3.03 -3.15
C ARG A 67 14.37 -3.48 -3.10
N ILE A 68 13.48 -2.51 -3.32
CA ILE A 68 12.07 -2.75 -3.64
C ILE A 68 11.79 -2.32 -5.08
N VAL A 69 11.09 -3.16 -5.83
CA VAL A 69 10.58 -2.85 -7.17
C VAL A 69 9.06 -2.81 -7.11
N VAL A 70 8.48 -1.71 -7.60
CA VAL A 70 7.03 -1.51 -7.61
C VAL A 70 6.52 -1.41 -9.04
N PHE A 71 5.51 -2.18 -9.37
CA PHE A 71 4.74 -2.03 -10.60
C PHE A 71 3.25 -1.89 -10.26
N LYS A 72 2.63 -0.82 -10.76
CA LYS A 72 1.23 -0.51 -10.49
C LYS A 72 0.62 0.29 -11.62
N ASP A 73 -0.66 0.07 -11.89
CA ASP A 73 -1.38 0.79 -12.94
C ASP A 73 -2.90 0.77 -12.70
N MET A 74 -3.61 1.55 -13.52
CA MET A 74 -5.07 1.58 -13.56
C MET A 74 -5.58 0.38 -14.38
N GLY A 75 -6.55 -0.34 -13.86
CA GLY A 75 -7.20 -1.45 -14.54
C GLY A 75 -7.35 -2.71 -13.70
N LEU A 76 -7.79 -3.78 -14.33
CA LEU A 76 -7.92 -5.09 -13.70
C LEU A 76 -6.57 -5.79 -13.58
N VAL A 77 -6.38 -6.59 -12.54
CA VAL A 77 -5.15 -7.37 -12.29
C VAL A 77 -4.69 -8.12 -13.55
N ALA A 78 -5.60 -8.83 -14.23
CA ALA A 78 -5.29 -9.59 -15.44
C ALA A 78 -4.89 -8.73 -16.64
N ASN A 79 -5.21 -7.44 -16.65
CA ASN A 79 -4.87 -6.54 -17.74
C ASN A 79 -3.57 -5.77 -17.49
N ILE A 80 -3.21 -5.60 -16.22
CA ILE A 80 -2.01 -4.84 -15.79
C ILE A 80 -0.77 -5.73 -15.80
N PHE A 81 -0.90 -6.98 -15.33
CA PHE A 81 0.23 -7.88 -15.14
C PHE A 81 0.24 -8.96 -16.21
N ASP A 82 1.29 -8.98 -16.99
CA ASP A 82 1.64 -10.07 -17.90
C ASP A 82 2.85 -10.88 -17.38
N GLU A 83 3.19 -11.97 -18.05
CA GLU A 83 4.32 -12.83 -17.66
C GLU A 83 5.65 -12.06 -17.65
N SER A 84 5.83 -11.11 -18.58
CA SER A 84 7.06 -10.30 -18.66
C SER A 84 7.19 -9.38 -17.45
N THR A 85 6.11 -8.72 -17.07
CA THR A 85 6.06 -7.84 -15.89
C THR A 85 6.32 -8.64 -14.61
N LEU A 86 5.62 -9.77 -14.44
CA LEU A 86 5.79 -10.61 -13.25
C LEU A 86 7.20 -11.19 -13.13
N SER A 87 7.81 -11.58 -14.25
CA SER A 87 9.18 -12.10 -14.27
C SER A 87 10.24 -11.03 -13.96
N ALA A 88 9.94 -9.76 -14.17
CA ALA A 88 10.82 -8.64 -13.80
C ALA A 88 10.75 -8.30 -12.30
N LEU A 89 9.69 -8.70 -11.62
CA LEU A 89 9.47 -8.47 -10.19
C LEU A 89 10.05 -9.62 -9.36
N GLN A 90 11.36 -9.59 -9.14
CA GLN A 90 12.10 -10.63 -8.41
C GLN A 90 12.39 -10.19 -6.98
N GLY A 91 12.27 -11.13 -6.03
CA GLY A 91 12.55 -10.93 -4.62
C GLY A 91 12.01 -12.05 -3.75
N ASN A 92 12.04 -11.85 -2.44
CA ASN A 92 11.68 -12.83 -1.42
C ASN A 92 10.39 -12.49 -0.66
N VAL A 93 9.94 -11.23 -0.77
CA VAL A 93 8.74 -10.70 -0.12
C VAL A 93 7.97 -9.85 -1.12
N ALA A 94 6.64 -9.90 -1.06
CA ALA A 94 5.80 -9.05 -1.87
C ALA A 94 4.57 -8.57 -1.11
N VAL A 95 4.11 -7.36 -1.45
CA VAL A 95 2.79 -6.84 -1.10
C VAL A 95 2.07 -6.43 -2.37
N GLY A 96 0.81 -6.79 -2.45
CA GLY A 96 -0.08 -6.42 -3.55
C GLY A 96 -1.35 -5.73 -3.05
N HIS A 97 -1.91 -4.89 -3.90
CA HIS A 97 -3.12 -4.14 -3.60
C HIS A 97 -4.04 -4.09 -4.81
N THR A 98 -5.35 -4.29 -4.60
CA THR A 98 -6.41 -3.95 -5.55
C THR A 98 -7.24 -2.81 -4.99
N ARG A 99 -7.42 -1.75 -5.78
CA ARG A 99 -8.09 -0.53 -5.36
C ARG A 99 -9.54 -0.51 -5.79
N TYR A 100 -10.42 -0.15 -4.86
CA TYR A 100 -11.74 0.37 -5.11
C TYR A 100 -11.82 1.83 -4.64
N SER A 101 -12.31 2.72 -5.49
CA SER A 101 -12.36 4.16 -5.21
C SER A 101 -13.66 4.50 -4.46
N THR A 102 -13.55 4.78 -3.17
CA THR A 102 -14.69 5.26 -2.36
C THR A 102 -14.74 6.78 -2.24
N ALA A 103 -13.61 7.45 -2.27
CA ALA A 103 -13.49 8.91 -2.20
C ALA A 103 -12.14 9.36 -2.75
N GLY A 104 -12.13 10.36 -3.61
CA GLY A 104 -10.91 10.98 -4.12
C GLY A 104 -10.39 10.36 -5.42
N GLY A 105 -10.93 10.79 -6.54
CA GLY A 105 -10.43 10.74 -7.91
C GLY A 105 -9.75 9.46 -8.41
N LYS A 106 -9.95 9.17 -9.68
CA LYS A 106 -9.22 8.11 -10.42
C LYS A 106 -7.80 8.61 -10.77
N GLU A 107 -6.99 8.91 -9.74
CA GLU A 107 -5.63 9.38 -9.96
C GLU A 107 -4.63 8.25 -9.79
N TRP A 108 -3.71 8.11 -10.72
CA TRP A 108 -2.63 7.13 -10.69
C TRP A 108 -1.75 7.28 -9.43
N SER A 109 -1.57 8.49 -8.93
CA SER A 109 -0.83 8.79 -7.69
C SER A 109 -1.36 8.05 -6.45
N ASN A 110 -2.65 7.70 -6.46
CA ASN A 110 -3.31 6.99 -5.38
C ASN A 110 -3.33 5.46 -5.56
N VAL A 111 -2.72 4.94 -6.62
CA VAL A 111 -2.58 3.49 -6.81
C VAL A 111 -1.53 2.96 -5.83
N GLN A 112 -1.91 1.93 -5.10
CA GLN A 112 -1.02 1.28 -4.12
C GLN A 112 -0.36 0.02 -4.71
N PRO A 113 0.75 -0.46 -4.15
CA PRO A 113 1.42 0.00 -2.92
C PRO A 113 2.02 1.40 -3.04
N MET A 114 1.99 2.16 -1.93
CA MET A 114 2.71 3.42 -1.81
C MET A 114 4.19 3.13 -1.62
N PHE A 115 5.04 3.98 -2.19
CA PHE A 115 6.49 3.83 -2.10
C PHE A 115 7.11 5.11 -1.54
N SER A 116 7.95 4.95 -0.53
CA SER A 116 8.71 6.04 0.10
C SER A 116 10.11 5.55 0.45
N THR A 117 11.07 6.48 0.47
CA THR A 117 12.45 6.19 0.88
C THR A 117 12.80 7.06 2.08
N SER A 118 13.37 6.46 3.12
CA SER A 118 13.86 7.18 4.31
C SER A 118 15.07 8.06 3.98
N SER A 119 15.41 8.98 4.89
CA SER A 119 16.62 9.79 4.80
C SER A 119 17.92 8.97 4.84
N THR A 120 17.85 7.77 5.41
CA THR A 120 18.96 6.80 5.49
C THR A 120 19.01 5.84 4.28
N GLY A 121 18.10 6.00 3.32
CA GLY A 121 18.06 5.19 2.10
C GLY A 121 17.32 3.85 2.25
N VAL A 122 16.52 3.69 3.31
CA VAL A 122 15.65 2.52 3.47
C VAL A 122 14.37 2.73 2.65
N ASP A 123 14.10 1.81 1.73
CA ASP A 123 12.87 1.80 0.94
C ASP A 123 11.72 1.14 1.69
N ILE A 124 10.53 1.73 1.56
CA ILE A 124 9.29 1.23 2.15
C ILE A 124 8.22 1.12 1.07
N ALA A 125 7.56 -0.02 1.00
CA ALA A 125 6.35 -0.21 0.21
C ALA A 125 5.18 -0.54 1.14
N LEU A 126 4.11 0.25 1.07
CA LEU A 126 2.94 0.17 1.95
C LEU A 126 1.69 -0.19 1.16
N GLY A 127 1.02 -1.29 1.54
CA GLY A 127 -0.35 -1.61 1.17
C GLY A 127 -1.30 -1.34 2.34
N HIS A 128 -2.30 -0.48 2.14
CA HIS A 128 -3.26 -0.08 3.17
C HIS A 128 -4.69 -0.29 2.69
N ASN A 129 -5.49 -1.00 3.48
CA ASN A 129 -6.92 -1.17 3.27
C ASN A 129 -7.67 -0.56 4.46
N GLY A 130 -8.14 0.64 4.32
CA GLY A 130 -8.86 1.40 5.34
C GLY A 130 -8.82 2.90 5.10
N ASN A 131 -9.26 3.65 6.11
CA ASN A 131 -9.15 5.11 6.18
C ASN A 131 -8.61 5.49 7.55
N LEU A 132 -7.62 6.35 7.59
CA LEU A 132 -7.06 6.84 8.85
C LEU A 132 -8.03 7.85 9.48
N VAL A 133 -8.52 7.54 10.68
CA VAL A 133 -9.46 8.40 11.41
C VAL A 133 -8.83 9.73 11.83
N ASN A 134 -7.51 9.75 12.03
CA ASN A 134 -6.71 10.91 12.39
C ASN A 134 -5.89 11.49 11.22
N TYR A 135 -6.32 11.25 9.98
CA TYR A 135 -5.60 11.69 8.78
C TYR A 135 -5.22 13.17 8.79
N LEU A 136 -6.12 14.05 9.26
CA LEU A 136 -5.84 15.49 9.28
C LEU A 136 -4.69 15.85 10.23
N GLU A 137 -4.60 15.18 11.37
CA GLU A 137 -3.51 15.37 12.34
C GLU A 137 -2.18 14.87 11.77
N LEU A 138 -2.17 13.66 11.18
CA LEU A 138 -0.98 13.09 10.53
C LEU A 138 -0.52 13.92 9.33
N ARG A 139 -1.46 14.47 8.56
CA ARG A 139 -1.13 15.36 7.45
C ARG A 139 -0.51 16.67 7.93
N GLU A 140 -1.04 17.25 9.01
CA GLU A 140 -0.46 18.45 9.61
C GLU A 140 0.97 18.18 10.12
N GLU A 141 1.20 17.06 10.76
CA GLU A 141 2.53 16.61 11.19
C GLU A 141 3.48 16.43 10.00
N ALA A 142 3.05 15.77 8.93
CA ALA A 142 3.85 15.58 7.72
C ALA A 142 4.20 16.92 7.04
N VAL A 143 3.30 17.91 7.10
CA VAL A 143 3.59 19.29 6.63
C VAL A 143 4.62 19.97 7.54
N GLN A 144 4.50 19.84 8.86
CA GLN A 144 5.46 20.41 9.83
C GLN A 144 6.85 19.81 9.69
N ARG A 145 6.94 18.51 9.38
CA ARG A 145 8.19 17.80 9.07
C ARG A 145 8.73 18.09 7.66
N GLY A 146 7.98 18.83 6.83
CA GLY A 146 8.38 19.19 5.46
C GLY A 146 8.24 18.06 4.43
N LEU A 147 7.55 16.98 4.75
CA LEU A 147 7.31 15.82 3.88
C LEU A 147 6.24 16.11 2.84
N ILE A 148 5.27 16.96 3.17
CA ILE A 148 4.16 17.37 2.32
C ILE A 148 4.16 18.91 2.24
N LYS A 149 3.92 19.45 1.04
CA LYS A 149 3.75 20.91 0.89
C LYS A 149 2.38 21.35 1.41
N PRO A 150 2.26 22.53 2.05
CA PRO A 150 1.00 23.00 2.62
C PRO A 150 -0.19 23.07 1.64
N HIS A 151 0.08 23.25 0.34
CA HIS A 151 -0.95 23.39 -0.72
C HIS A 151 -1.14 22.11 -1.55
N GLU A 152 -0.51 21.01 -1.17
CA GLU A 152 -0.60 19.74 -1.88
C GLU A 152 -1.85 18.99 -1.39
N GLU A 153 -2.97 19.18 -2.12
CA GLU A 153 -4.28 18.62 -1.73
C GLU A 153 -4.45 17.15 -2.11
N SER A 154 -3.62 16.63 -3.03
CA SER A 154 -3.79 15.30 -3.63
C SER A 154 -3.10 14.15 -2.87
N VAL A 155 -2.58 14.40 -1.68
CA VAL A 155 -1.92 13.35 -0.88
C VAL A 155 -2.97 12.50 -0.18
N SER A 156 -2.99 11.20 -0.48
CA SER A 156 -3.87 10.25 0.22
C SER A 156 -3.36 9.95 1.64
N ASP A 157 -4.25 9.44 2.48
CA ASP A 157 -3.91 8.97 3.83
C ASP A 157 -2.81 7.90 3.81
N SER A 158 -2.90 6.97 2.87
CA SER A 158 -1.88 5.91 2.67
C SER A 158 -0.52 6.47 2.25
N MET A 159 -0.49 7.51 1.40
CA MET A 159 0.77 8.17 1.02
C MET A 159 1.35 8.94 2.20
N CYS A 160 0.51 9.67 2.93
CA CYS A 160 0.91 10.39 4.14
C CYS A 160 1.53 9.42 5.16
N LEU A 161 0.87 8.30 5.43
CA LEU A 161 1.38 7.25 6.32
C LEU A 161 2.71 6.68 5.82
N SER A 162 2.83 6.39 4.53
CA SER A 162 4.08 5.87 3.94
C SER A 162 5.25 6.85 4.11
N MET A 163 5.01 8.15 3.95
CA MET A 163 6.03 9.19 4.13
C MET A 163 6.45 9.33 5.60
N LEU A 164 5.49 9.33 6.53
CA LEU A 164 5.77 9.41 7.97
C LEU A 164 6.55 8.19 8.47
N LEU A 165 6.17 6.98 8.03
CA LEU A 165 6.91 5.77 8.34
C LEU A 165 8.35 5.83 7.83
N ALA A 166 8.55 6.33 6.62
CA ALA A 166 9.89 6.48 6.05
C ALA A 166 10.72 7.52 6.81
N ASP A 167 10.11 8.65 7.21
CA ASP A 167 10.77 9.70 7.98
C ASP A 167 11.20 9.24 9.38
N GLY A 168 10.42 8.35 9.99
CA GLY A 168 10.72 7.78 11.30
C GLY A 168 11.81 6.70 11.32
N VAL A 169 12.27 6.23 10.14
CA VAL A 169 13.32 5.21 10.06
C VAL A 169 14.69 5.84 9.98
N ASP A 170 15.56 5.53 10.93
CA ASP A 170 16.95 5.94 10.98
C ASP A 170 17.90 4.75 11.28
N GLU A 171 19.16 5.02 11.64
CA GLU A 171 20.14 3.97 11.96
C GLU A 171 19.78 3.14 13.20
N ASP A 172 19.01 3.72 14.13
CA ASP A 172 18.65 3.12 15.42
C ASP A 172 17.18 2.68 15.47
N THR A 173 16.32 3.23 14.58
CA THR A 173 14.87 3.03 14.57
C THR A 173 14.44 2.16 13.39
N SER A 174 13.89 0.98 13.69
CA SER A 174 13.35 0.09 12.66
C SER A 174 11.99 0.58 12.15
N VAL A 175 11.55 0.07 10.99
CA VAL A 175 10.20 0.33 10.44
C VAL A 175 9.10 -0.07 11.43
N PHE A 176 9.30 -1.15 12.20
CA PHE A 176 8.34 -1.59 13.21
C PHE A 176 8.25 -0.62 14.40
N ASP A 177 9.37 -0.02 14.81
CA ASP A 177 9.40 0.98 15.88
C ASP A 177 8.77 2.29 15.39
N SER A 178 9.09 2.74 14.18
CA SER A 178 8.46 3.91 13.54
C SER A 178 6.94 3.76 13.37
N ALA A 179 6.44 2.55 13.16
CA ALA A 179 5.01 2.29 13.00
C ALA A 179 4.25 2.28 14.33
N ARG A 180 4.95 2.25 15.47
CA ARG A 180 4.36 2.17 16.81
C ARG A 180 4.22 3.54 17.48
N ASP A 181 5.03 4.49 17.12
CA ASP A 181 5.04 5.87 17.64
C ASP A 181 4.05 6.77 16.90
#